data_33e188e48fa53bbc1240b716fc85934e
#
_entry.id   33e188e48fa53bbc1240b716fc85934e
#
_cell.length_a   1.000
_cell.length_b   1.000
_cell.length_c   1.000
_cell.angle_alpha   90.00
_cell.angle_beta   90.00
_cell.angle_gamma   90.00
#
_symmetry.space_group_name_H-M   'P 1'
#
loop_
_entity.id
_entity.type
_entity.pdbx_description
1 polymer ?
#
loop_
_entity_poly.entity_id
_entity_poly.type
_entity_poly.pdbx_seq_one_letter_code
_entity_poly.pdbx_strand_id
1 'polypeptide(L)'
;MLATLRQHCGVVPSEVVIEVACPPHDLWLTFSTEEKCSEVLLLSMRIKCCRRWIQFSRWCRMVRAQPGALKYKSKLSFEGLPNQAWTTAFVKDVLKQLGGELIKILPPASRRELEVIAWLRDPSSVGKVVTVEIPEPKLTNKPPESMDEYEAMQFELGDYGPSSPRKKNSLLYPVICHMKEVVDRGPLLAEGLPDEWLPVEGEDLTRKHIFKTVLGKIDGTDVAEGV
;
A
#
# COMPACT_ATOMS: atom_id res chain seq x y z
N MET A 1 28.54 -17.50 12.35
CA MET A 1 27.75 -16.66 13.26
C MET A 1 27.37 -17.40 14.55
N LEU A 2 26.62 -18.50 14.50
CA LEU A 2 26.16 -19.20 15.70
C LEU A 2 27.30 -19.62 16.67
N ALA A 3 28.39 -20.16 16.14
CA ALA A 3 29.55 -20.54 16.95
C ALA A 3 30.14 -19.33 17.71
N THR A 4 30.20 -18.18 17.08
CA THR A 4 30.66 -16.93 17.68
C THR A 4 29.72 -16.45 18.79
N LEU A 5 28.39 -16.49 18.56
CA LEU A 5 27.40 -16.12 19.58
C LEU A 5 27.43 -17.09 20.77
N ARG A 6 27.58 -18.37 20.52
CA ARG A 6 27.73 -19.38 21.58
C ARG A 6 28.96 -19.11 22.45
N GLN A 7 30.09 -18.78 21.81
CA GLN A 7 31.34 -18.51 22.52
C GLN A 7 31.28 -17.26 23.42
N HIS A 8 30.62 -16.19 22.97
CA HIS A 8 30.63 -14.90 23.65
C HIS A 8 29.40 -14.64 24.54
N CYS A 9 28.24 -15.22 24.22
CA CYS A 9 26.98 -15.02 24.95
C CYS A 9 26.33 -16.32 25.43
N GLY A 10 26.95 -17.49 25.20
CA GLY A 10 26.36 -18.76 25.56
C GLY A 10 25.06 -19.11 24.81
N VAL A 11 24.76 -18.42 23.71
CA VAL A 11 23.53 -18.64 22.92
C VAL A 11 23.53 -20.01 22.30
N VAL A 12 22.48 -20.80 22.58
CA VAL A 12 22.31 -22.15 21.99
C VAL A 12 21.43 -22.11 20.73
N PRO A 13 21.51 -23.14 19.86
CA PRO A 13 20.76 -23.14 18.60
C PRO A 13 19.24 -22.99 18.73
N SER A 14 18.67 -23.44 19.87
CA SER A 14 17.24 -23.31 20.14
C SER A 14 16.80 -21.89 20.55
N GLU A 15 17.74 -21.01 20.89
CA GLU A 15 17.45 -19.66 21.36
C GLU A 15 17.55 -18.59 20.28
N VAL A 16 18.10 -18.93 19.09
CA VAL A 16 18.28 -17.99 18.00
C VAL A 16 17.98 -18.60 16.64
N VAL A 17 17.17 -17.90 15.86
CA VAL A 17 16.98 -18.17 14.42
C VAL A 17 17.84 -17.18 13.66
N ILE A 18 18.65 -17.68 12.71
CA ILE A 18 19.54 -16.88 11.87
C ILE A 18 19.12 -17.02 10.42
N GLU A 19 18.73 -15.93 9.81
CA GLU A 19 18.29 -15.87 8.41
C GLU A 19 19.13 -14.87 7.62
N VAL A 20 19.22 -15.09 6.32
CA VAL A 20 19.89 -14.13 5.43
C VAL A 20 18.98 -12.90 5.27
N ALA A 21 19.53 -11.74 5.54
CA ALA A 21 18.83 -10.48 5.37
C ALA A 21 19.07 -9.90 3.98
N CYS A 22 18.25 -8.92 3.62
CA CYS A 22 18.53 -8.10 2.45
C CYS A 22 19.50 -6.95 2.79
N PRO A 23 20.39 -6.51 1.88
CA PRO A 23 21.27 -5.36 2.12
C PRO A 23 20.52 -4.14 2.68
N PRO A 24 21.08 -3.32 3.56
CA PRO A 24 22.48 -3.28 3.98
C PRO A 24 22.84 -4.29 5.09
N HIS A 25 21.91 -5.09 5.57
CA HIS A 25 22.18 -6.10 6.59
C HIS A 25 22.50 -7.44 5.93
N ASP A 26 23.43 -8.18 6.51
CA ASP A 26 23.80 -9.52 6.03
C ASP A 26 22.88 -10.60 6.63
N LEU A 27 22.52 -10.46 7.89
CA LEU A 27 21.80 -11.47 8.65
C LEU A 27 20.71 -10.86 9.54
N TRP A 28 19.61 -11.58 9.68
CA TRP A 28 18.59 -11.40 10.71
C TRP A 28 18.80 -12.42 11.82
N LEU A 29 18.72 -11.93 13.07
CA LEU A 29 18.79 -12.78 14.24
C LEU A 29 17.51 -12.57 15.06
N THR A 30 16.72 -13.62 15.19
CA THR A 30 15.52 -13.63 16.04
C THR A 30 15.80 -14.44 17.27
N PHE A 31 15.74 -13.84 18.45
CA PHE A 31 15.99 -14.48 19.72
C PHE A 31 14.70 -14.89 20.40
N SER A 32 14.76 -15.97 21.18
CA SER A 32 13.62 -16.46 21.97
C SER A 32 13.25 -15.53 23.12
N THR A 33 14.21 -14.74 23.62
CA THR A 33 14.02 -13.78 24.73
C THR A 33 14.66 -12.44 24.44
N GLU A 34 14.12 -11.39 25.08
CA GLU A 34 14.64 -10.02 24.95
C GLU A 34 15.98 -9.84 25.65
N GLU A 35 16.21 -10.57 26.73
CA GLU A 35 17.47 -10.53 27.48
C GLU A 35 18.63 -10.99 26.60
N LYS A 36 18.46 -12.11 25.88
CA LYS A 36 19.48 -12.61 24.95
C LYS A 36 19.72 -11.65 23.78
N CYS A 37 18.68 -11.04 23.26
CA CYS A 37 18.82 -9.99 22.25
C CYS A 37 19.66 -8.82 22.78
N SER A 38 19.38 -8.36 24.00
CA SER A 38 20.08 -7.25 24.63
C SER A 38 21.54 -7.57 24.93
N GLU A 39 21.86 -8.77 25.43
CA GLU A 39 23.22 -9.26 25.61
C GLU A 39 24.03 -9.21 24.30
N VAL A 40 23.45 -9.70 23.20
CA VAL A 40 24.12 -9.70 21.89
C VAL A 40 24.32 -8.29 21.35
N LEU A 41 23.36 -7.39 21.56
CA LEU A 41 23.50 -5.98 21.15
C LEU A 41 24.68 -5.29 21.82
N LEU A 42 24.98 -5.61 23.10
CA LEU A 42 26.14 -5.06 23.81
C LEU A 42 27.48 -5.51 23.23
N LEU A 43 27.51 -6.57 22.44
CA LEU A 43 28.70 -7.04 21.75
C LEU A 43 28.93 -6.39 20.37
N SER A 44 28.04 -5.48 19.96
CA SER A 44 28.21 -4.76 18.70
C SER A 44 29.58 -4.11 18.60
N MET A 45 30.28 -4.36 17.51
CA MET A 45 31.66 -3.91 17.27
C MET A 45 32.71 -4.40 18.31
N ARG A 46 32.38 -5.38 19.13
CA ARG A 46 33.28 -5.96 20.14
C ARG A 46 33.77 -7.35 19.79
N ILE A 47 33.07 -8.03 18.89
CA ILE A 47 33.42 -9.39 18.46
C ILE A 47 33.64 -9.45 16.94
N LYS A 48 34.39 -10.48 16.54
CA LYS A 48 34.68 -10.75 15.11
C LYS A 48 34.10 -12.09 14.71
N CYS A 49 33.56 -12.14 13.49
CA CYS A 49 33.24 -13.39 12.81
C CYS A 49 34.00 -13.40 11.47
N CYS A 50 34.69 -14.49 11.14
CA CYS A 50 35.48 -14.61 9.91
C CYS A 50 36.43 -13.41 9.66
N ARG A 51 37.11 -12.95 10.71
CA ARG A 51 38.05 -11.80 10.70
C ARG A 51 37.41 -10.43 10.49
N ARG A 52 36.07 -10.32 10.38
CA ARG A 52 35.33 -9.05 10.26
C ARG A 52 34.66 -8.70 11.58
N TRP A 53 34.68 -7.42 11.94
CA TRP A 53 33.91 -6.92 13.05
C TRP A 53 32.41 -7.05 12.75
N ILE A 54 31.64 -7.48 13.76
CA ILE A 54 30.19 -7.60 13.64
C ILE A 54 29.57 -6.36 14.26
N GLN A 55 28.67 -5.75 13.51
CA GLN A 55 27.79 -4.69 14.00
C GLN A 55 26.41 -5.27 14.20
N PHE A 56 25.92 -5.23 15.44
CA PHE A 56 24.55 -5.56 15.77
C PHE A 56 23.73 -4.27 15.93
N SER A 57 22.52 -4.26 15.42
CA SER A 57 21.56 -3.18 15.63
C SER A 57 20.18 -3.76 15.87
N ARG A 58 19.40 -3.12 16.73
CA ARG A 58 18.02 -3.54 16.95
C ARG A 58 17.23 -3.26 15.67
N TRP A 59 16.44 -4.24 15.24
CA TRP A 59 15.54 -4.01 14.12
C TRP A 59 14.47 -2.98 14.51
N CYS A 60 14.19 -2.08 13.61
CA CYS A 60 13.03 -1.22 13.67
C CYS A 60 12.37 -1.14 12.29
N ARG A 61 11.09 -0.85 12.26
CA ARG A 61 10.32 -0.70 11.02
C ARG A 61 10.85 0.41 10.09
N MET A 62 11.72 1.29 10.61
CA MET A 62 12.32 2.39 9.86
C MET A 62 13.56 1.97 9.07
N VAL A 63 14.06 0.74 9.27
CA VAL A 63 15.18 0.22 8.48
C VAL A 63 14.83 0.27 7.00
N ARG A 64 15.59 1.04 6.21
CA ARG A 64 15.37 1.34 4.78
C ARG A 64 14.10 2.16 4.45
N ALA A 65 13.31 2.54 5.45
CA ALA A 65 12.19 3.42 5.23
C ALA A 65 12.68 4.87 5.22
N GLN A 66 12.20 5.63 4.25
CA GLN A 66 12.27 7.09 4.31
C GLN A 66 11.00 7.61 4.97
N PRO A 67 11.08 8.62 5.84
CA PRO A 67 9.91 9.27 6.36
C PRO A 67 9.05 9.80 5.22
N GLY A 68 7.78 9.46 5.24
CA GLY A 68 6.80 9.91 4.26
C GLY A 68 5.50 10.25 4.97
N ALA A 69 4.73 11.15 4.39
CA ALA A 69 3.46 11.54 4.95
C ALA A 69 2.37 11.68 3.90
N LEU A 70 1.17 11.32 4.31
CA LEU A 70 -0.07 11.61 3.61
C LEU A 70 -0.71 12.82 4.30
N LYS A 71 -0.41 14.02 3.83
CA LYS A 71 -0.78 15.27 4.52
C LYS A 71 -2.05 15.95 3.98
N TYR A 72 -2.50 15.56 2.80
CA TYR A 72 -3.67 16.13 2.15
C TYR A 72 -4.89 15.25 2.36
N LYS A 73 -5.86 15.72 3.14
CA LYS A 73 -7.16 15.08 3.24
C LYS A 73 -8.02 15.55 2.08
N SER A 74 -8.40 14.62 1.19
CA SER A 74 -9.06 14.96 -0.06
C SER A 74 -10.39 14.26 -0.21
N LYS A 75 -11.36 14.94 -0.83
CA LYS A 75 -12.61 14.38 -1.29
C LYS A 75 -12.49 14.17 -2.79
N LEU A 76 -12.53 12.91 -3.20
CA LEU A 76 -12.47 12.47 -4.59
C LEU A 76 -13.80 11.90 -5.04
N SER A 77 -14.05 11.96 -6.33
CA SER A 77 -15.15 11.25 -6.99
C SER A 77 -14.63 10.46 -8.19
N PHE A 78 -15.01 9.20 -8.29
CA PHE A 78 -14.70 8.31 -9.39
C PHE A 78 -15.92 8.14 -10.27
N GLU A 79 -15.92 8.75 -11.47
CA GLU A 79 -16.98 8.60 -12.46
C GLU A 79 -16.60 7.53 -13.49
N GLY A 80 -17.54 6.63 -13.81
CA GLY A 80 -17.33 5.53 -14.75
C GLY A 80 -16.83 4.24 -14.11
N LEU A 81 -16.62 4.22 -12.80
CA LEU A 81 -16.30 2.99 -12.08
C LEU A 81 -17.56 2.11 -11.98
N PRO A 82 -17.53 0.84 -12.43
CA PRO A 82 -18.70 -0.02 -12.37
C PRO A 82 -19.09 -0.38 -10.93
N ASN A 83 -20.39 -0.48 -10.66
CA ASN A 83 -20.91 -0.65 -9.30
C ASN A 83 -20.37 -1.88 -8.56
N GLN A 84 -20.06 -2.97 -9.27
CA GLN A 84 -19.45 -4.17 -8.67
C GLN A 84 -18.05 -3.90 -8.09
N ALA A 85 -17.38 -2.84 -8.54
CA ALA A 85 -16.10 -2.40 -8.03
C ALA A 85 -16.20 -1.42 -6.85
N TRP A 86 -17.42 -1.04 -6.41
CA TRP A 86 -17.63 -0.14 -5.28
C TRP A 86 -17.41 -0.83 -3.94
N THR A 87 -16.37 -1.59 -3.83
CA THR A 87 -16.01 -2.29 -2.59
C THR A 87 -14.84 -1.58 -1.90
N THR A 88 -14.82 -1.66 -0.57
CA THR A 88 -13.74 -1.05 0.22
C THR A 88 -12.36 -1.57 -0.18
N ALA A 89 -12.24 -2.88 -0.47
CA ALA A 89 -10.99 -3.48 -0.89
C ALA A 89 -10.51 -2.90 -2.21
N PHE A 90 -11.37 -2.89 -3.23
CA PHE A 90 -11.02 -2.37 -4.55
C PHE A 90 -10.65 -0.88 -4.52
N VAL A 91 -11.45 -0.06 -3.81
CA VAL A 91 -11.19 1.38 -3.68
C VAL A 91 -9.87 1.65 -2.95
N LYS A 92 -9.53 0.85 -1.95
CA LYS A 92 -8.20 0.93 -1.29
C LYS A 92 -7.06 0.66 -2.27
N ASP A 93 -7.20 -0.34 -3.12
CA ASP A 93 -6.16 -0.68 -4.10
C ASP A 93 -5.99 0.43 -5.15
N VAL A 94 -7.08 0.98 -5.65
CA VAL A 94 -7.05 2.15 -6.56
C VAL A 94 -6.37 3.35 -5.89
N LEU A 95 -6.78 3.71 -4.68
CA LEU A 95 -6.19 4.84 -3.96
C LEU A 95 -4.71 4.62 -3.64
N LYS A 96 -4.30 3.40 -3.32
CA LYS A 96 -2.89 3.06 -3.10
C LYS A 96 -2.05 3.31 -4.35
N GLN A 97 -2.55 2.99 -5.53
CA GLN A 97 -1.88 3.30 -6.80
C GLN A 97 -1.79 4.82 -7.05
N LEU A 98 -2.79 5.58 -6.60
CA LEU A 98 -2.80 7.05 -6.65
C LEU A 98 -1.96 7.72 -5.54
N GLY A 99 -1.23 6.95 -4.74
CA GLY A 99 -0.40 7.47 -3.66
C GLY A 99 -1.20 7.93 -2.44
N GLY A 100 -2.37 7.31 -2.21
CA GLY A 100 -3.26 7.65 -1.11
C GLY A 100 -3.72 6.49 -0.26
N GLU A 101 -4.51 6.81 0.76
CA GLU A 101 -5.11 5.87 1.70
C GLU A 101 -6.58 6.23 1.94
N LEU A 102 -7.47 5.23 1.83
CA LEU A 102 -8.90 5.40 2.04
C LEU A 102 -9.22 5.71 3.51
N ILE A 103 -9.94 6.80 3.75
CA ILE A 103 -10.56 7.09 5.05
C ILE A 103 -11.95 6.48 5.09
N LYS A 104 -12.81 6.86 4.12
CA LYS A 104 -14.15 6.30 4.01
C LYS A 104 -14.75 6.47 2.62
N ILE A 105 -15.67 5.59 2.26
CA ILE A 105 -16.55 5.72 1.12
C ILE A 105 -17.80 6.48 1.59
N LEU A 106 -18.21 7.48 0.84
CA LEU A 106 -19.45 8.23 1.13
C LEU A 106 -20.67 7.49 0.57
N PRO A 107 -21.84 7.63 1.19
CA PRO A 107 -23.07 7.10 0.62
C PRO A 107 -23.26 7.66 -0.80
N PRO A 108 -23.53 6.81 -1.80
CA PRO A 108 -23.67 7.26 -3.17
C PRO A 108 -24.92 8.14 -3.34
N ALA A 109 -24.73 9.35 -3.82
CA ALA A 109 -25.83 10.24 -4.21
C ALA A 109 -26.45 9.82 -5.55
N SER A 110 -25.67 9.18 -6.41
CA SER A 110 -26.10 8.64 -7.71
C SER A 110 -25.32 7.38 -8.07
N ARG A 111 -25.77 6.65 -9.07
CA ARG A 111 -25.02 5.50 -9.62
C ARG A 111 -23.92 5.90 -10.63
N ARG A 112 -23.74 7.18 -10.87
CA ARG A 112 -22.76 7.68 -11.85
C ARG A 112 -21.37 7.86 -11.26
N GLU A 113 -21.29 8.17 -9.96
CA GLU A 113 -20.04 8.48 -9.30
C GLU A 113 -19.94 7.85 -7.92
N LEU A 114 -18.75 7.47 -7.53
CA LEU A 114 -18.42 7.00 -6.20
C LEU A 114 -17.58 8.05 -5.50
N GLU A 115 -18.14 8.68 -4.45
CA GLU A 115 -17.42 9.65 -3.65
C GLU A 115 -16.66 9.00 -2.48
N VAL A 116 -15.42 9.40 -2.29
CA VAL A 116 -14.55 8.91 -1.23
C VAL A 116 -13.82 10.04 -0.52
N ILE A 117 -13.49 9.83 0.75
CA ILE A 117 -12.55 10.66 1.48
C ILE A 117 -11.27 9.84 1.66
N ALA A 118 -10.14 10.43 1.29
CA ALA A 118 -8.84 9.77 1.33
C ALA A 118 -7.74 10.73 1.81
N TRP A 119 -6.70 10.17 2.39
CA TRP A 119 -5.42 10.85 2.53
C TRP A 119 -4.63 10.70 1.23
N LEU A 120 -4.02 11.77 0.76
CA LEU A 120 -3.13 11.78 -0.41
C LEU A 120 -1.75 12.30 -0.01
N ARG A 121 -0.72 11.77 -0.68
CA ARG A 121 0.64 12.30 -0.58
C ARG A 121 0.76 13.61 -1.34
N ASP A 122 0.24 13.62 -2.56
CA ASP A 122 0.25 14.75 -3.48
C ASP A 122 -1.01 14.75 -4.34
N PRO A 123 -1.98 15.65 -4.08
CA PRO A 123 -3.19 15.75 -4.88
C PRO A 123 -2.96 16.08 -6.35
N SER A 124 -1.86 16.79 -6.68
CA SER A 124 -1.54 17.17 -8.06
C SER A 124 -1.03 16.02 -8.90
N SER A 125 -0.56 14.93 -8.26
CA SER A 125 -0.13 13.70 -8.94
C SER A 125 -1.29 12.77 -9.32
N VAL A 126 -2.50 13.04 -8.83
CA VAL A 126 -3.68 12.24 -9.16
C VAL A 126 -4.08 12.49 -10.61
N GLY A 127 -3.99 11.43 -11.42
CA GLY A 127 -4.42 11.52 -12.83
C GLY A 127 -5.92 11.82 -12.95
N LYS A 128 -6.28 12.74 -13.83
CA LYS A 128 -7.69 13.11 -14.07
C LYS A 128 -8.49 11.98 -14.71
N VAL A 129 -7.84 11.09 -15.44
CA VAL A 129 -8.40 9.87 -15.99
C VAL A 129 -7.46 8.71 -15.64
N VAL A 130 -8.02 7.66 -15.08
CA VAL A 130 -7.30 6.46 -14.69
C VAL A 130 -7.95 5.26 -15.38
N THR A 131 -7.15 4.41 -16.00
CA THR A 131 -7.65 3.14 -16.51
C THR A 131 -7.63 2.12 -15.38
N VAL A 132 -8.81 1.64 -15.04
CA VAL A 132 -8.98 0.62 -14.00
C VAL A 132 -9.18 -0.74 -14.66
N GLU A 133 -8.35 -1.71 -14.30
CA GLU A 133 -8.43 -3.07 -14.80
C GLU A 133 -9.13 -3.96 -13.78
N ILE A 134 -10.22 -4.61 -14.22
CA ILE A 134 -10.98 -5.56 -13.40
C ILE A 134 -10.85 -6.93 -14.04
N PRO A 135 -10.22 -7.91 -13.38
CA PRO A 135 -10.18 -9.28 -13.87
C PRO A 135 -11.60 -9.84 -13.98
N GLU A 136 -11.90 -10.49 -15.12
CA GLU A 136 -13.14 -11.22 -15.24
C GLU A 136 -13.22 -12.29 -14.15
N PRO A 137 -14.38 -12.42 -13.47
CA PRO A 137 -14.59 -13.52 -12.54
C PRO A 137 -14.41 -14.82 -13.33
N LYS A 138 -13.75 -15.80 -12.72
CA LYS A 138 -13.75 -17.17 -13.26
C LYS A 138 -15.22 -17.56 -13.39
N LEU A 139 -15.73 -17.63 -14.63
CA LEU A 139 -16.98 -18.30 -14.87
C LEU A 139 -16.74 -19.73 -14.38
N THR A 140 -17.49 -20.14 -13.34
CA THR A 140 -17.55 -21.55 -12.98
C THR A 140 -17.99 -22.26 -14.25
N ASN A 141 -17.06 -22.97 -14.88
CA ASN A 141 -17.37 -23.84 -15.98
C ASN A 141 -18.26 -24.95 -15.42
N LYS A 142 -19.56 -24.69 -15.29
CA LYS A 142 -20.52 -25.78 -15.18
C LYS A 142 -20.48 -26.47 -16.54
N PRO A 143 -20.24 -27.76 -16.60
CA PRO A 143 -20.35 -28.50 -17.84
C PRO A 143 -21.73 -28.19 -18.44
N PRO A 144 -21.83 -27.99 -19.77
CA PRO A 144 -23.13 -27.82 -20.40
C PRO A 144 -24.05 -28.99 -20.01
N GLU A 145 -25.31 -28.70 -19.76
CA GLU A 145 -26.31 -29.71 -19.32
C GLU A 145 -26.45 -30.90 -20.28
N SER A 146 -25.82 -30.83 -21.46
CA SER A 146 -25.79 -31.88 -22.50
C SER A 146 -24.54 -32.75 -22.50
N MET A 147 -23.57 -32.53 -21.59
CA MET A 147 -22.39 -33.36 -21.47
C MET A 147 -22.71 -34.70 -20.80
N ASP A 148 -22.18 -35.79 -21.36
CA ASP A 148 -22.24 -37.09 -20.67
C ASP A 148 -21.33 -37.12 -19.43
N GLU A 149 -21.56 -38.09 -18.53
CA GLU A 149 -20.79 -38.19 -17.27
C GLU A 149 -19.28 -38.35 -17.50
N TYR A 150 -18.87 -38.96 -18.61
CA TYR A 150 -17.47 -39.18 -18.94
C TYR A 150 -16.78 -37.91 -19.43
N GLU A 151 -17.47 -37.14 -20.27
CA GLU A 151 -17.00 -35.83 -20.73
C GLU A 151 -16.96 -34.82 -19.56
N ALA A 152 -17.95 -34.83 -18.67
CA ALA A 152 -17.97 -34.02 -17.46
C ALA A 152 -16.79 -34.33 -16.53
N MET A 153 -16.49 -35.62 -16.36
CA MET A 153 -15.34 -36.06 -15.56
C MET A 153 -14.00 -35.69 -16.20
N GLN A 154 -13.86 -35.77 -17.52
CA GLN A 154 -12.66 -35.26 -18.21
C GLN A 154 -12.53 -33.75 -18.12
N PHE A 155 -13.63 -33.04 -18.13
CA PHE A 155 -13.65 -31.59 -17.97
C PHE A 155 -13.21 -31.18 -16.55
N GLU A 156 -13.67 -31.88 -15.53
CA GLU A 156 -13.22 -31.68 -14.13
C GLU A 156 -11.75 -32.09 -13.94
N LEU A 157 -11.29 -33.21 -14.51
CA LEU A 157 -9.91 -33.64 -14.46
C LEU A 157 -8.96 -32.70 -15.21
N GLY A 158 -9.43 -32.03 -16.25
CA GLY A 158 -8.67 -30.99 -16.95
C GLY A 158 -8.34 -29.78 -16.10
N ASP A 159 -9.07 -29.55 -15.02
CA ASP A 159 -8.79 -28.47 -14.05
C ASP A 159 -7.69 -28.85 -13.03
N TYR A 160 -7.32 -30.14 -12.92
CA TYR A 160 -6.24 -30.65 -12.07
C TYR A 160 -4.89 -30.81 -12.79
N GLY A 161 -4.81 -30.55 -14.07
CA GLY A 161 -3.54 -30.49 -14.79
C GLY A 161 -2.70 -29.31 -14.27
N PRO A 162 -1.33 -29.39 -14.38
CA PRO A 162 -0.48 -28.26 -14.05
C PRO A 162 -1.05 -27.05 -14.80
N SER A 163 -1.51 -26.06 -14.03
CA SER A 163 -2.21 -24.90 -14.58
C SER A 163 -1.29 -24.20 -15.56
N SER A 164 -1.47 -24.53 -16.85
CA SER A 164 -0.92 -23.71 -17.91
C SER A 164 -1.31 -22.27 -17.60
N PRO A 165 -0.40 -21.28 -17.67
CA PRO A 165 -0.72 -19.89 -17.44
C PRO A 165 -1.67 -19.44 -18.54
N ARG A 166 -2.96 -19.72 -18.37
CA ARG A 166 -4.01 -19.22 -19.24
C ARG A 166 -4.07 -17.72 -19.06
N LYS A 167 -4.09 -16.97 -20.17
CA LYS A 167 -4.39 -15.55 -20.14
C LYS A 167 -5.67 -15.35 -19.33
N LYS A 168 -5.60 -14.54 -18.30
CA LYS A 168 -6.80 -14.06 -17.59
C LYS A 168 -7.36 -12.91 -18.39
N ASN A 169 -8.62 -13.00 -18.79
CA ASN A 169 -9.31 -11.86 -19.37
C ASN A 169 -9.57 -10.82 -18.29
N SER A 170 -9.50 -9.57 -18.69
CA SER A 170 -9.82 -8.43 -17.83
C SER A 170 -10.58 -7.39 -18.64
N LEU A 171 -11.34 -6.56 -17.93
CA LEU A 171 -12.08 -5.45 -18.50
C LEU A 171 -11.41 -4.15 -18.07
N LEU A 172 -11.15 -3.27 -19.02
CA LEU A 172 -10.53 -1.98 -18.79
C LEU A 172 -11.61 -0.89 -18.77
N TYR A 173 -11.69 -0.15 -17.67
CA TYR A 173 -12.64 0.95 -17.50
C TYR A 173 -11.88 2.27 -17.43
N PRO A 174 -12.14 3.23 -18.34
CA PRO A 174 -11.69 4.59 -18.17
C PRO A 174 -12.53 5.27 -17.09
N VAL A 175 -11.89 5.66 -15.99
CA VAL A 175 -12.51 6.29 -14.84
C VAL A 175 -12.03 7.73 -14.74
N ILE A 176 -12.95 8.69 -14.70
CA ILE A 176 -12.64 10.09 -14.46
C ILE A 176 -12.51 10.29 -12.96
N CYS A 177 -11.37 10.83 -12.53
CA CYS A 177 -11.11 11.17 -11.13
C CYS A 177 -11.32 12.67 -10.93
N HIS A 178 -12.40 13.05 -10.26
CA HIS A 178 -12.65 14.41 -9.88
C HIS A 178 -12.08 14.71 -8.50
N MET A 179 -11.33 15.79 -8.40
CA MET A 179 -10.89 16.34 -7.11
C MET A 179 -11.93 17.37 -6.64
N LYS A 180 -12.77 17.02 -5.68
CA LYS A 180 -13.83 17.92 -5.17
C LYS A 180 -13.35 18.86 -4.06
N GLU A 181 -12.48 18.34 -3.19
CA GLU A 181 -11.97 19.11 -2.05
C GLU A 181 -10.58 18.62 -1.65
N VAL A 182 -9.71 19.53 -1.28
CA VAL A 182 -8.40 19.25 -0.67
C VAL A 182 -8.25 20.08 0.58
N VAL A 183 -7.91 19.44 1.67
CA VAL A 183 -7.56 20.06 2.95
C VAL A 183 -6.09 19.81 3.20
N ASP A 184 -5.29 20.87 3.05
CA ASP A 184 -3.88 20.89 3.44
C ASP A 184 -3.78 21.23 4.93
N ARG A 185 -3.20 20.32 5.73
CA ARG A 185 -3.02 20.53 7.17
C ARG A 185 -1.70 21.21 7.53
N GLY A 186 -1.03 21.78 6.54
CA GLY A 186 0.23 22.46 6.75
C GLY A 186 1.44 21.52 6.89
N PRO A 187 2.58 22.06 7.32
CA PRO A 187 3.80 21.28 7.47
C PRO A 187 3.65 20.22 8.55
N LEU A 188 4.25 19.04 8.33
CA LEU A 188 4.42 18.05 9.38
C LEU A 188 5.49 18.60 10.33
N LEU A 189 5.09 18.85 11.56
CA LEU A 189 6.02 19.19 12.62
C LEU A 189 6.77 17.91 13.02
N ALA A 190 8.09 17.92 12.93
CA ALA A 190 8.92 16.85 13.46
C ALA A 190 8.88 16.90 14.98
N GLU A 191 8.79 15.74 15.63
CA GLU A 191 8.95 15.66 17.09
C GLU A 191 10.33 16.21 17.47
N GLY A 192 10.36 17.12 18.47
CA GLY A 192 11.60 17.72 18.99
C GLY A 192 12.07 18.99 18.28
N LEU A 193 11.19 19.67 17.52
CA LEU A 193 11.49 21.01 17.03
C LEU A 193 11.59 21.99 18.22
N PRO A 194 12.51 22.99 18.17
CA PRO A 194 12.55 24.09 19.12
C PRO A 194 11.20 24.81 19.18
N ASP A 195 10.77 25.23 20.37
CA ASP A 195 9.48 25.93 20.59
C ASP A 195 9.32 27.18 19.70
N GLU A 196 10.43 27.83 19.35
CA GLU A 196 10.48 29.00 18.45
C GLU A 196 10.01 28.68 17.03
N TRP A 197 10.06 27.40 16.62
CA TRP A 197 9.69 26.91 15.28
C TRP A 197 8.29 26.29 15.26
N LEU A 198 7.67 26.19 16.42
CA LEU A 198 6.30 25.72 16.52
C LEU A 198 5.34 26.86 16.12
N PRO A 199 4.25 26.55 15.41
CA PRO A 199 3.19 27.54 15.15
C PRO A 199 2.68 28.10 16.47
N VAL A 200 2.35 29.38 16.48
CA VAL A 200 1.73 30.01 17.65
C VAL A 200 0.44 29.27 18.00
N GLU A 201 0.23 28.97 19.28
CA GLU A 201 -1.00 28.30 19.74
C GLU A 201 -2.23 29.06 19.24
N GLY A 202 -3.09 28.33 18.47
CA GLY A 202 -4.31 28.88 17.88
C GLY A 202 -4.20 29.25 16.39
N GLU A 203 -3.02 29.18 15.76
CA GLU A 203 -2.87 29.37 14.34
C GLU A 203 -3.31 28.12 13.58
N ASP A 204 -4.51 28.14 12.99
CA ASP A 204 -5.00 27.07 12.11
C ASP A 204 -4.33 27.17 10.74
N LEU A 205 -3.24 26.45 10.55
CA LEU A 205 -2.50 26.34 9.29
C LEU A 205 -3.25 25.54 8.22
N THR A 206 -4.45 25.07 8.53
CA THR A 206 -5.26 24.28 7.62
C THR A 206 -5.80 25.14 6.46
N ARG A 207 -5.44 24.77 5.25
CA ARG A 207 -5.95 25.41 4.03
C ARG A 207 -6.92 24.48 3.33
N LYS A 208 -8.12 24.98 3.05
CA LYS A 208 -9.16 24.23 2.34
C LYS A 208 -9.35 24.77 0.93
N HIS A 209 -9.24 23.89 -0.06
CA HIS A 209 -9.48 24.17 -1.46
C HIS A 209 -10.69 23.37 -1.94
N ILE A 210 -11.65 24.04 -2.57
CA ILE A 210 -12.85 23.44 -3.15
C ILE A 210 -12.78 23.64 -4.66
N PHE A 211 -12.96 22.54 -5.42
CA PHE A 211 -12.90 22.55 -6.86
C PHE A 211 -14.30 22.37 -7.45
N LYS A 212 -14.59 23.11 -8.51
CA LYS A 212 -15.81 22.93 -9.28
C LYS A 212 -15.59 21.78 -10.26
N THR A 213 -16.41 20.74 -10.17
CA THR A 213 -16.36 19.57 -11.04
C THR A 213 -17.68 19.40 -11.78
N VAL A 214 -17.63 18.85 -12.99
CA VAL A 214 -18.80 18.61 -13.82
C VAL A 214 -18.76 17.16 -14.31
N LEU A 215 -19.77 16.38 -13.99
CA LEU A 215 -19.86 14.98 -14.43
C LEU A 215 -19.87 14.87 -15.95
N GLY A 216 -19.12 13.91 -16.47
CA GLY A 216 -18.93 13.68 -17.90
C GLY A 216 -17.83 14.54 -18.53
N LYS A 217 -17.18 15.41 -17.77
CA LYS A 217 -16.09 16.26 -18.27
C LYS A 217 -14.84 16.04 -17.43
N ILE A 218 -13.68 16.08 -18.08
CA ILE A 218 -12.38 16.03 -17.39
C ILE A 218 -12.12 17.39 -16.76
N ASP A 219 -11.78 17.43 -15.48
CA ASP A 219 -11.54 18.68 -14.74
C ASP A 219 -10.47 19.55 -15.42
N GLY A 220 -10.79 20.83 -15.60
CA GLY A 220 -9.88 21.83 -16.18
C GLY A 220 -9.78 21.81 -17.70
N THR A 221 -10.67 21.13 -18.42
CA THR A 221 -10.73 21.19 -19.90
C THR A 221 -11.58 22.36 -20.43
N ASP A 222 -12.32 23.05 -19.57
CA ASP A 222 -13.27 24.12 -19.95
C ASP A 222 -12.62 25.51 -20.18
N VAL A 223 -11.31 25.62 -20.43
CA VAL A 223 -10.61 26.93 -20.56
C VAL A 223 -10.43 27.37 -22.00
N ALA A 224 -11.04 26.73 -23.00
CA ALA A 224 -10.78 27.05 -24.40
C ALA A 224 -12.03 27.17 -25.31
N GLU A 225 -13.17 27.68 -24.79
CA GLU A 225 -14.24 28.16 -25.67
C GLU A 225 -14.68 29.54 -25.20
N GLY A 226 -13.88 30.54 -25.56
CA GLY A 226 -14.21 31.95 -25.25
C GLY A 226 -13.22 32.94 -25.87
N VAL A 227 -13.13 32.95 -27.19
CA VAL A 227 -12.80 34.15 -27.97
C VAL A 227 -13.66 34.15 -29.22
#